data_f80b6abddc9dea32933d0b77368bf414
#
_entry.id   f80b6abddc9dea32933d0b77368bf414
#
_cell.length_a   1.000
_cell.length_b   1.000
_cell.length_c   1.000
_cell.angle_alpha   90.00
_cell.angle_beta   90.00
_cell.angle_gamma   90.00
#
_symmetry.space_group_name_H-M   'P 1'
#
loop_
_entity.id
_entity.type
_entity.pdbx_description
1 polymer ?
#
loop_
_entity_poly.entity_id
_entity_poly.type
_entity_poly.pdbx_seq_one_letter_code
_entity_poly.pdbx_strand_id
1 'polypeptide(L)'
;MANPVANLQRTAAQYKAMDKKDKRRFWSDGILNNALYILMLAFCIFTTIKRPYFVSWGSLGNLIVQVAAYLPMALGIAGCIVLTGTDLSAGRAVGLTAAITGAFLQRIDYANKMLTFLPEVTPFWMFVTLLSVVAIGAVIGVINGFFVAKFSLHPFIVTLSTQLITYGIILWFFDLNGNNGAPIGGLDEVYKNFLGTTMFKMGTTPIPLYVLYAAILTALMWFIWNKTTFGKNMFAVGSNGEAAKVSGVNVFLTTMLVHTLAGAMYGYAGFVEGFRSGSIAAGTGANYECDAIAACVIGGVSFVGGTGKISGIVLGVFVLR
;
A
#
# COMPACT_ATOMS: atom_id res chain seq x y z
N MET A 1 28.72 2.73 -9.17
CA MET A 1 27.57 3.03 -10.04
C MET A 1 28.05 2.93 -11.49
N ALA A 2 27.53 1.94 -12.25
CA ALA A 2 27.92 1.79 -13.64
C ALA A 2 27.33 2.95 -14.46
N ASN A 3 28.15 3.60 -15.27
CA ASN A 3 27.76 4.73 -16.10
C ASN A 3 26.74 4.25 -17.16
N PRO A 4 25.47 4.71 -17.14
CA PRO A 4 24.43 4.21 -18.04
C PRO A 4 24.76 4.44 -19.52
N VAL A 5 25.53 5.48 -19.84
CA VAL A 5 25.99 5.79 -21.21
C VAL A 5 27.02 4.74 -21.69
N ALA A 6 27.92 4.30 -20.81
CA ALA A 6 28.89 3.26 -21.14
C ALA A 6 28.24 1.90 -21.39
N ASN A 7 27.15 1.58 -20.66
CA ASN A 7 26.36 0.36 -20.89
C ASN A 7 25.62 0.41 -22.24
N LEU A 8 25.02 1.54 -22.58
CA LEU A 8 24.36 1.73 -23.88
C LEU A 8 25.32 1.60 -25.05
N GLN A 9 26.54 2.17 -24.93
CA GLN A 9 27.56 2.05 -25.97
C GLN A 9 28.08 0.61 -26.13
N ARG A 10 28.25 -0.14 -25.02
CA ARG A 10 28.63 -1.56 -25.06
C ARG A 10 27.54 -2.40 -25.73
N THR A 11 26.27 -2.17 -25.40
CA THR A 11 25.14 -2.87 -26.00
C THR A 11 25.03 -2.57 -27.50
N ALA A 12 25.24 -1.33 -27.91
CA ALA A 12 25.24 -0.95 -29.33
C ALA A 12 26.38 -1.57 -30.12
N ALA A 13 27.58 -1.66 -29.53
CA ALA A 13 28.74 -2.31 -30.14
C ALA A 13 28.53 -3.82 -30.27
N GLN A 14 28.02 -4.47 -29.23
CA GLN A 14 27.64 -5.89 -29.24
C GLN A 14 26.58 -6.20 -30.30
N TYR A 15 25.52 -5.35 -30.39
CA TYR A 15 24.48 -5.52 -31.39
C TYR A 15 25.01 -5.41 -32.84
N LYS A 16 25.96 -4.50 -33.11
CA LYS A 16 26.58 -4.39 -34.44
C LYS A 16 27.36 -5.65 -34.85
N ALA A 17 27.98 -6.32 -33.89
CA ALA A 17 28.79 -7.54 -34.11
C ALA A 17 27.95 -8.82 -34.20
N MET A 18 26.66 -8.79 -33.89
CA MET A 18 25.79 -9.97 -33.92
C MET A 18 25.43 -10.40 -35.32
N ASP A 19 25.31 -11.72 -35.54
CA ASP A 19 24.78 -12.30 -36.78
C ASP A 19 23.26 -12.05 -36.89
N LYS A 20 22.70 -12.21 -38.08
CA LYS A 20 21.28 -11.95 -38.39
C LYS A 20 20.32 -12.77 -37.50
N LYS A 21 20.71 -14.00 -37.14
CA LYS A 21 19.95 -14.89 -36.26
C LYS A 21 19.97 -14.41 -34.81
N ASP A 22 21.11 -13.94 -34.34
CA ASP A 22 21.29 -13.43 -32.98
C ASP A 22 20.63 -12.07 -32.78
N LYS A 23 20.65 -11.21 -33.80
CA LYS A 23 19.85 -9.97 -33.82
C LYS A 23 18.36 -10.21 -33.68
N ARG A 24 17.84 -11.24 -34.39
CA ARG A 24 16.42 -11.61 -34.28
C ARG A 24 16.07 -12.12 -32.87
N ARG A 25 16.94 -12.94 -32.27
CA ARG A 25 16.78 -13.38 -30.88
C ARG A 25 16.84 -12.23 -29.90
N PHE A 26 17.81 -11.34 -30.03
CA PHE A 26 17.95 -10.15 -29.17
C PHE A 26 16.66 -9.29 -29.18
N TRP A 27 16.07 -9.05 -30.36
CA TRP A 27 14.81 -8.32 -30.46
C TRP A 27 13.62 -9.12 -29.89
N SER A 28 13.55 -10.42 -30.16
CA SER A 28 12.48 -11.26 -29.65
C SER A 28 12.53 -11.35 -28.11
N ASP A 29 13.71 -11.54 -27.55
CA ASP A 29 13.90 -11.60 -26.10
C ASP A 29 13.65 -10.21 -25.45
N GLY A 30 14.06 -9.14 -26.12
CA GLY A 30 13.76 -7.77 -25.68
C GLY A 30 12.25 -7.48 -25.67
N ILE A 31 11.52 -7.91 -26.69
CA ILE A 31 10.05 -7.76 -26.77
C ILE A 31 9.37 -8.64 -25.72
N LEU A 32 9.78 -9.90 -25.58
CA LEU A 32 9.19 -10.83 -24.61
C LEU A 32 9.43 -10.39 -23.16
N ASN A 33 10.65 -9.95 -22.84
CA ASN A 33 11.00 -9.47 -21.52
C ASN A 33 10.26 -8.16 -21.14
N ASN A 34 9.85 -7.39 -22.13
CA ASN A 34 9.11 -6.14 -21.94
C ASN A 34 7.66 -6.22 -22.44
N ALA A 35 7.15 -7.42 -22.73
CA ALA A 35 5.83 -7.62 -23.35
C ALA A 35 4.70 -6.93 -22.55
N LEU A 36 4.75 -6.98 -21.22
CA LEU A 36 3.76 -6.34 -20.37
C LEU A 36 3.76 -4.81 -20.56
N TYR A 37 4.94 -4.18 -20.57
CA TYR A 37 5.06 -2.73 -20.75
C TYR A 37 4.65 -2.29 -22.17
N ILE A 38 5.01 -3.10 -23.17
CA ILE A 38 4.63 -2.85 -24.58
C ILE A 38 3.11 -2.94 -24.74
N LEU A 39 2.48 -3.98 -24.16
CA LEU A 39 1.04 -4.17 -24.19
C LEU A 39 0.31 -3.03 -23.48
N MET A 40 0.80 -2.62 -22.31
CA MET A 40 0.25 -1.50 -21.55
C MET A 40 0.37 -0.19 -22.35
N LEU A 41 1.53 0.09 -22.95
CA LEU A 41 1.72 1.27 -23.80
C LEU A 41 0.79 1.27 -25.01
N ALA A 42 0.67 0.12 -25.69
CA ALA A 42 -0.22 -0.04 -26.82
C ALA A 42 -1.68 0.19 -26.41
N PHE A 43 -2.10 -0.32 -25.25
CA PHE A 43 -3.43 -0.09 -24.70
C PHE A 43 -3.67 1.38 -24.36
N CYS A 44 -2.70 2.06 -23.74
CA CYS A 44 -2.77 3.50 -23.45
C CYS A 44 -2.90 4.32 -24.75
N ILE A 45 -2.12 4.01 -25.78
CA ILE A 45 -2.21 4.68 -27.10
C ILE A 45 -3.58 4.44 -27.71
N PHE A 46 -4.05 3.19 -27.74
CA PHE A 46 -5.37 2.84 -28.26
C PHE A 46 -6.49 3.60 -27.53
N THR A 47 -6.43 3.64 -26.19
CA THR A 47 -7.43 4.34 -25.38
C THR A 47 -7.40 5.84 -25.62
N THR A 48 -6.21 6.43 -25.75
CA THR A 48 -6.04 7.87 -26.06
C THR A 48 -6.64 8.23 -27.42
N ILE A 49 -6.47 7.38 -28.44
CA ILE A 49 -7.05 7.59 -29.77
C ILE A 49 -8.60 7.51 -29.72
N LYS A 50 -9.14 6.55 -28.95
CA LYS A 50 -10.59 6.36 -28.81
C LYS A 50 -11.25 7.37 -27.87
N ARG A 51 -10.54 7.85 -26.87
CA ARG A 51 -10.98 8.77 -25.82
C ARG A 51 -9.92 9.83 -25.57
N PRO A 52 -9.91 10.96 -26.32
CA PRO A 52 -8.87 12.00 -26.19
C PRO A 52 -8.74 12.57 -24.76
N TYR A 53 -9.83 12.53 -23.98
CA TYR A 53 -9.81 12.95 -22.56
C TYR A 53 -9.06 11.99 -21.63
N PHE A 54 -8.68 10.79 -22.10
CA PHE A 54 -7.91 9.84 -21.29
C PHE A 54 -6.57 10.42 -20.83
N VAL A 55 -5.86 11.12 -21.71
CA VAL A 55 -4.63 11.84 -21.36
C VAL A 55 -4.98 13.32 -21.15
N SER A 56 -5.64 13.61 -20.04
CA SER A 56 -5.98 14.97 -19.61
C SER A 56 -5.40 15.28 -18.23
N TRP A 57 -5.24 16.54 -17.91
CA TRP A 57 -4.82 16.96 -16.56
C TRP A 57 -5.79 16.45 -15.48
N GLY A 58 -7.08 16.37 -15.80
CA GLY A 58 -8.08 15.79 -14.89
C GLY A 58 -7.88 14.30 -14.66
N SER A 59 -7.60 13.51 -15.71
CA SER A 59 -7.30 12.08 -15.56
C SER A 59 -6.02 11.83 -14.77
N LEU A 60 -4.98 12.63 -15.01
CA LEU A 60 -3.75 12.55 -14.22
C LEU A 60 -3.99 12.93 -12.75
N GLY A 61 -4.82 13.95 -12.50
CA GLY A 61 -5.25 14.30 -11.14
C GLY A 61 -5.98 13.15 -10.45
N ASN A 62 -6.93 12.50 -11.13
CA ASN A 62 -7.64 11.33 -10.60
C ASN A 62 -6.68 10.17 -10.29
N LEU A 63 -5.71 9.92 -11.15
CA LEU A 63 -4.69 8.90 -10.93
C LEU A 63 -3.86 9.19 -9.67
N ILE A 64 -3.39 10.44 -9.49
CA ILE A 64 -2.65 10.87 -8.30
C ILE A 64 -3.48 10.65 -7.02
N VAL A 65 -4.75 11.01 -7.04
CA VAL A 65 -5.70 10.84 -5.93
C VAL A 65 -5.86 9.37 -5.58
N GLN A 66 -6.02 8.49 -6.56
CA GLN A 66 -6.11 7.04 -6.35
C GLN A 66 -4.81 6.45 -5.81
N VAL A 67 -3.68 6.79 -6.43
CA VAL A 67 -2.35 6.35 -5.98
C VAL A 67 -2.10 6.72 -4.52
N ALA A 68 -2.39 7.96 -4.14
CA ALA A 68 -2.18 8.42 -2.77
C ALA A 68 -2.98 7.62 -1.72
N ALA A 69 -4.17 7.14 -2.05
CA ALA A 69 -4.97 6.32 -1.14
C ALA A 69 -4.39 4.90 -0.93
N TYR A 70 -3.84 4.30 -1.99
CA TYR A 70 -3.31 2.93 -1.93
C TYR A 70 -1.84 2.83 -1.51
N LEU A 71 -1.10 3.91 -1.69
CA LEU A 71 0.35 3.95 -1.46
C LEU A 71 0.76 3.57 -0.04
N PRO A 72 0.09 4.02 1.05
CA PRO A 72 0.46 3.62 2.41
C PRO A 72 0.42 2.11 2.61
N MET A 73 -0.61 1.43 2.11
CA MET A 73 -0.72 -0.03 2.21
C MET A 73 0.38 -0.73 1.40
N ALA A 74 0.66 -0.28 0.17
CA ALA A 74 1.73 -0.84 -0.65
C ALA A 74 3.10 -0.67 0.01
N LEU A 75 3.37 0.48 0.63
CA LEU A 75 4.61 0.72 1.38
C LEU A 75 4.76 -0.22 2.60
N GLY A 76 3.65 -0.53 3.28
CA GLY A 76 3.64 -1.50 4.37
C GLY A 76 3.97 -2.91 3.89
N ILE A 77 3.21 -3.42 2.91
CA ILE A 77 3.39 -4.76 2.33
C ILE A 77 4.80 -4.94 1.76
N ALA A 78 5.34 -3.91 1.10
CA ALA A 78 6.67 -3.97 0.52
C ALA A 78 7.77 -4.34 1.54
N GLY A 79 7.65 -3.86 2.79
CA GLY A 79 8.56 -4.25 3.87
C GLY A 79 8.51 -5.75 4.17
N CYS A 80 7.31 -6.33 4.20
CA CYS A 80 7.11 -7.77 4.40
C CYS A 80 7.69 -8.58 3.22
N ILE A 81 7.50 -8.12 1.98
CA ILE A 81 8.05 -8.78 0.77
C ILE A 81 9.59 -8.75 0.81
N VAL A 82 10.20 -7.64 1.23
CA VAL A 82 11.66 -7.55 1.40
C VAL A 82 12.18 -8.61 2.40
N LEU A 83 11.38 -8.99 3.40
CA LEU A 83 11.69 -10.09 4.34
C LEU A 83 11.32 -11.48 3.81
N THR A 84 11.14 -11.67 2.50
CA THR A 84 10.72 -12.93 1.86
C THR A 84 9.31 -13.39 2.26
N GLY A 85 8.47 -12.49 2.76
CA GLY A 85 7.11 -12.78 3.19
C GLY A 85 6.07 -11.97 2.44
N THR A 86 4.85 -12.50 2.34
CA THR A 86 3.68 -11.76 1.89
C THR A 86 2.74 -11.55 3.07
N ASP A 87 2.12 -10.38 3.16
CA ASP A 87 1.13 -10.11 4.19
C ASP A 87 -0.27 -10.04 3.55
N LEU A 88 -1.01 -11.14 3.69
CA LEU A 88 -2.38 -11.23 3.18
C LEU A 88 -3.40 -10.55 4.09
N SER A 89 -3.05 -10.25 5.35
CA SER A 89 -3.96 -9.61 6.28
C SER A 89 -4.22 -8.13 5.97
N ALA A 90 -3.39 -7.51 5.11
CA ALA A 90 -3.37 -6.08 4.85
C ALA A 90 -4.74 -5.52 4.42
N GLY A 91 -5.41 -6.17 3.47
CA GLY A 91 -6.70 -5.71 2.97
C GLY A 91 -7.78 -5.71 4.05
N ARG A 92 -7.85 -6.77 4.86
CA ARG A 92 -8.81 -6.85 5.97
C ARG A 92 -8.44 -5.94 7.14
N ALA A 93 -7.15 -5.72 7.39
CA ALA A 93 -6.71 -4.70 8.36
C ALA A 93 -7.14 -3.28 7.94
N VAL A 94 -7.00 -2.94 6.65
CA VAL A 94 -7.55 -1.69 6.07
C VAL A 94 -9.06 -1.64 6.24
N GLY A 95 -9.78 -2.72 5.92
CA GLY A 95 -11.24 -2.78 6.06
C GLY A 95 -11.72 -2.59 7.50
N LEU A 96 -11.08 -3.25 8.47
CA LEU A 96 -11.42 -3.12 9.90
C LEU A 96 -11.18 -1.68 10.39
N THR A 97 -10.01 -1.14 10.07
CA THR A 97 -9.64 0.22 10.51
C THR A 97 -10.48 1.30 9.81
N ALA A 98 -10.90 1.07 8.55
CA ALA A 98 -11.89 1.91 7.89
C ALA A 98 -13.26 1.85 8.58
N ALA A 99 -13.74 0.65 8.94
CA ALA A 99 -15.01 0.48 9.63
C ALA A 99 -15.01 1.21 10.98
N ILE A 100 -13.94 1.04 11.79
CA ILE A 100 -13.78 1.75 13.07
C ILE A 100 -13.73 3.26 12.84
N THR A 101 -12.97 3.73 11.86
CA THR A 101 -12.91 5.15 11.48
C THR A 101 -14.29 5.68 11.17
N GLY A 102 -15.05 4.97 10.32
CA GLY A 102 -16.40 5.37 9.94
C GLY A 102 -17.34 5.47 11.13
N ALA A 103 -17.37 4.42 12.00
CA ALA A 103 -18.23 4.40 13.15
C ALA A 103 -17.88 5.48 14.21
N PHE A 104 -16.59 5.79 14.38
CA PHE A 104 -16.10 6.78 15.35
C PHE A 104 -16.28 8.23 14.88
N LEU A 105 -16.33 8.44 13.57
CA LEU A 105 -16.39 9.76 12.95
C LEU A 105 -17.72 10.00 12.20
N GLN A 106 -18.81 9.31 12.62
CA GLN A 106 -20.16 9.64 12.19
C GLN A 106 -20.64 10.94 12.84
N ARG A 107 -21.39 11.74 12.09
CA ARG A 107 -22.05 12.96 12.62
C ARG A 107 -23.00 12.58 13.78
N ILE A 108 -23.10 13.49 14.73
CA ILE A 108 -23.93 13.26 15.92
C ILE A 108 -25.43 13.19 15.58
N ASP A 109 -25.86 13.95 14.57
CA ASP A 109 -27.25 14.05 14.09
C ASP A 109 -27.61 13.01 13.02
N TYR A 110 -26.70 12.07 12.72
CA TYR A 110 -26.97 11.05 11.71
C TYR A 110 -27.98 10.02 12.23
N ALA A 111 -29.11 9.86 11.53
CA ALA A 111 -30.23 9.02 11.98
C ALA A 111 -29.82 7.55 12.24
N ASN A 112 -28.89 7.02 11.45
CA ASN A 112 -28.37 5.66 11.58
C ASN A 112 -26.96 5.63 12.20
N LYS A 113 -26.72 6.49 13.20
CA LYS A 113 -25.43 6.49 13.92
C LYS A 113 -25.26 5.17 14.66
N MET A 114 -24.22 4.42 14.31
CA MET A 114 -23.97 3.08 14.83
C MET A 114 -23.58 3.09 16.31
N LEU A 115 -22.73 4.03 16.75
CA LEU A 115 -22.22 4.14 18.12
C LEU A 115 -22.75 5.45 18.73
N THR A 116 -23.98 5.41 19.25
CA THR A 116 -24.69 6.59 19.77
C THR A 116 -24.05 7.20 21.03
N PHE A 117 -23.25 6.39 21.76
CA PHE A 117 -22.58 6.84 22.99
C PHE A 117 -21.30 7.67 22.71
N LEU A 118 -20.83 7.72 21.47
CA LEU A 118 -19.62 8.48 21.12
C LEU A 118 -19.91 9.98 21.05
N PRO A 119 -18.94 10.83 21.48
CA PRO A 119 -19.11 12.26 21.48
C PRO A 119 -19.24 12.85 20.06
N GLU A 120 -19.52 14.12 19.99
CA GLU A 120 -19.43 14.90 18.76
C GLU A 120 -18.01 14.88 18.21
N VAL A 121 -17.87 14.85 16.89
CA VAL A 121 -16.57 14.80 16.23
C VAL A 121 -15.90 16.16 16.31
N THR A 122 -14.90 16.26 17.15
CA THR A 122 -14.01 17.41 17.26
C THR A 122 -12.67 17.11 16.57
N PRO A 123 -11.83 18.11 16.23
CA PRO A 123 -10.48 17.86 15.73
C PRO A 123 -9.63 16.98 16.67
N PHE A 124 -9.81 17.12 17.98
CA PHE A 124 -9.14 16.28 18.98
C PHE A 124 -9.62 14.82 18.88
N TRP A 125 -10.95 14.58 18.83
CA TRP A 125 -11.51 13.23 18.72
C TRP A 125 -11.12 12.56 17.41
N MET A 126 -11.09 13.31 16.31
CA MET A 126 -10.60 12.82 15.02
C MET A 126 -9.13 12.37 15.10
N PHE A 127 -8.28 13.15 15.78
CA PHE A 127 -6.88 12.79 15.96
C PHE A 127 -6.71 11.55 16.86
N VAL A 128 -7.51 11.44 17.92
CA VAL A 128 -7.58 10.22 18.77
C VAL A 128 -7.99 9.01 17.94
N THR A 129 -8.99 9.16 17.07
CA THR A 129 -9.43 8.09 16.16
C THR A 129 -8.30 7.68 15.21
N LEU A 130 -7.60 8.62 14.60
CA LEU A 130 -6.45 8.34 13.73
C LEU A 130 -5.38 7.52 14.48
N LEU A 131 -5.00 7.95 15.68
CA LEU A 131 -4.01 7.22 16.49
C LEU A 131 -4.51 5.83 16.87
N SER A 132 -5.78 5.71 17.21
CA SER A 132 -6.41 4.43 17.59
C SER A 132 -6.39 3.42 16.43
N VAL A 133 -6.76 3.83 15.23
CA VAL A 133 -6.77 2.90 14.07
C VAL A 133 -5.37 2.55 13.60
N VAL A 134 -4.41 3.47 13.70
CA VAL A 134 -2.99 3.18 13.46
C VAL A 134 -2.46 2.18 14.49
N ALA A 135 -2.82 2.34 15.77
CA ALA A 135 -2.45 1.43 16.83
C ALA A 135 -3.08 0.04 16.64
N ILE A 136 -4.36 -0.03 16.26
CA ILE A 136 -5.05 -1.30 15.95
C ILE A 136 -4.35 -2.01 14.79
N GLY A 137 -4.05 -1.30 13.72
CA GLY A 137 -3.27 -1.85 12.62
C GLY A 137 -1.90 -2.35 13.07
N ALA A 138 -1.18 -1.57 13.88
CA ALA A 138 0.11 -1.96 14.45
C ALA A 138 0.01 -3.22 15.33
N VAL A 139 -1.05 -3.37 16.14
CA VAL A 139 -1.30 -4.58 16.95
C VAL A 139 -1.49 -5.81 16.06
N ILE A 140 -2.25 -5.70 14.97
CA ILE A 140 -2.36 -6.78 13.97
C ILE A 140 -0.98 -7.14 13.42
N GLY A 141 -0.17 -6.13 13.08
CA GLY A 141 1.19 -6.33 12.62
C GLY A 141 2.10 -6.98 13.68
N VAL A 142 1.99 -6.58 14.95
CA VAL A 142 2.73 -7.21 16.07
C VAL A 142 2.37 -8.70 16.17
N ILE A 143 1.09 -9.03 16.10
CA ILE A 143 0.62 -10.43 16.14
C ILE A 143 1.24 -11.22 14.99
N ASN A 144 1.14 -10.74 13.76
CA ASN A 144 1.74 -11.39 12.60
C ASN A 144 3.25 -11.56 12.76
N GLY A 145 3.94 -10.46 13.08
CA GLY A 145 5.40 -10.45 13.24
C GLY A 145 5.88 -11.36 14.37
N PHE A 146 5.15 -11.43 15.48
CA PHE A 146 5.47 -12.31 16.59
C PHE A 146 5.40 -13.78 16.20
N PHE A 147 4.32 -14.21 15.57
CA PHE A 147 4.16 -15.62 15.16
C PHE A 147 5.18 -16.02 14.08
N VAL A 148 5.41 -15.15 13.10
CA VAL A 148 6.41 -15.37 12.05
C VAL A 148 7.81 -15.46 12.67
N ALA A 149 8.19 -14.50 13.51
CA ALA A 149 9.55 -14.41 14.03
C ALA A 149 9.85 -15.40 15.16
N LYS A 150 8.89 -15.67 16.05
CA LYS A 150 9.09 -16.54 17.22
C LYS A 150 9.07 -18.00 16.86
N PHE A 151 8.12 -18.40 16.01
CA PHE A 151 7.88 -19.80 15.66
C PHE A 151 8.42 -20.19 14.29
N SER A 152 9.07 -19.24 13.60
CA SER A 152 9.59 -19.44 12.22
C SER A 152 8.50 -19.95 11.27
N LEU A 153 7.25 -19.52 11.48
CA LEU A 153 6.14 -19.89 10.62
C LEU A 153 6.22 -19.14 9.30
N HIS A 154 5.76 -19.79 8.24
CA HIS A 154 5.70 -19.12 6.94
C HIS A 154 4.73 -17.92 6.99
N PRO A 155 5.15 -16.71 6.60
CA PRO A 155 4.31 -15.50 6.71
C PRO A 155 2.94 -15.64 6.08
N PHE A 156 2.83 -16.34 4.94
CA PHE A 156 1.58 -16.60 4.25
C PHE A 156 0.53 -17.28 5.16
N ILE A 157 0.93 -18.30 5.93
CA ILE A 157 0.00 -19.05 6.80
C ILE A 157 -0.49 -18.15 7.94
N VAL A 158 0.42 -17.43 8.58
CA VAL A 158 0.09 -16.53 9.69
C VAL A 158 -0.85 -15.42 9.22
N THR A 159 -0.49 -14.74 8.14
CA THR A 159 -1.25 -13.58 7.66
C THR A 159 -2.60 -13.97 7.04
N LEU A 160 -2.69 -15.14 6.40
CA LEU A 160 -3.98 -15.69 5.94
C LEU A 160 -4.92 -15.99 7.12
N SER A 161 -4.40 -16.59 8.20
CA SER A 161 -5.18 -16.85 9.41
C SER A 161 -5.65 -15.53 10.03
N THR A 162 -4.77 -14.55 10.14
CA THR A 162 -5.12 -13.20 10.63
C THR A 162 -6.14 -12.50 9.73
N GLN A 163 -6.05 -12.66 8.41
CA GLN A 163 -7.04 -12.16 7.45
C GLN A 163 -8.44 -12.69 7.76
N LEU A 164 -8.56 -14.00 7.97
CA LEU A 164 -9.86 -14.64 8.27
C LEU A 164 -10.41 -14.21 9.64
N ILE A 165 -9.56 -14.14 10.67
CA ILE A 165 -9.94 -13.65 12.01
C ILE A 165 -10.40 -12.20 11.91
N THR A 166 -9.63 -11.33 11.25
CA THR A 166 -9.97 -9.91 11.06
C THR A 166 -11.28 -9.76 10.31
N TYR A 167 -11.55 -10.61 9.30
CA TYR A 167 -12.82 -10.59 8.60
C TYR A 167 -13.99 -11.00 9.51
N GLY A 168 -13.82 -12.01 10.36
CA GLY A 168 -14.82 -12.36 11.36
C GLY A 168 -15.11 -11.20 12.34
N ILE A 169 -14.06 -10.49 12.76
CA ILE A 169 -14.20 -9.28 13.60
C ILE A 169 -14.96 -8.17 12.86
N ILE A 170 -14.69 -7.96 11.56
CA ILE A 170 -15.42 -6.99 10.75
C ILE A 170 -16.91 -7.34 10.71
N LEU A 171 -17.27 -8.58 10.42
CA LEU A 171 -18.68 -9.01 10.37
C LEU A 171 -19.36 -8.80 11.70
N TRP A 172 -18.74 -9.21 12.81
CA TRP A 172 -19.24 -8.96 14.16
C TRP A 172 -19.40 -7.46 14.45
N PHE A 173 -18.40 -6.65 14.06
CA PHE A 173 -18.45 -5.20 14.26
C PHE A 173 -19.64 -4.56 13.53
N PHE A 174 -19.89 -4.96 12.28
CA PHE A 174 -21.01 -4.45 11.49
C PHE A 174 -22.39 -4.89 12.03
N ASP A 175 -22.45 -5.93 12.87
CA ASP A 175 -23.69 -6.38 13.48
C ASP A 175 -23.98 -5.72 14.84
N LEU A 176 -23.03 -4.94 15.38
CA LEU A 176 -23.19 -4.25 16.66
C LEU A 176 -24.31 -3.21 16.62
N ASN A 177 -24.95 -3.03 17.80
CA ASN A 177 -25.96 -1.99 18.06
C ASN A 177 -27.13 -1.97 17.06
N GLY A 178 -27.48 -3.13 16.51
CA GLY A 178 -28.60 -3.24 15.58
C GLY A 178 -28.32 -2.70 14.18
N ASN A 179 -27.05 -2.49 13.82
CA ASN A 179 -26.67 -2.06 12.48
C ASN A 179 -26.94 -3.11 11.39
N ASN A 180 -27.07 -4.41 11.80
CA ASN A 180 -27.50 -5.53 10.94
C ASN A 180 -26.72 -5.61 9.60
N GLY A 181 -25.42 -5.37 9.64
CA GLY A 181 -24.56 -5.41 8.45
C GLY A 181 -24.69 -4.21 7.50
N ALA A 182 -25.46 -3.18 7.85
CA ALA A 182 -25.65 -2.02 7.02
C ALA A 182 -24.35 -1.22 6.85
N PRO A 183 -24.10 -0.62 5.67
CA PRO A 183 -22.91 0.21 5.46
C PRO A 183 -22.87 1.42 6.40
N ILE A 184 -21.68 1.74 6.92
CA ILE A 184 -21.44 2.86 7.82
C ILE A 184 -21.20 4.12 6.98
N GLY A 185 -22.15 5.03 6.98
CA GLY A 185 -22.10 6.32 6.29
C GLY A 185 -22.28 7.50 7.25
N GLY A 186 -22.63 8.67 6.75
CA GLY A 186 -22.89 9.86 7.57
C GLY A 186 -21.65 10.41 8.26
N LEU A 187 -20.51 10.40 7.56
CA LEU A 187 -19.23 10.89 8.08
C LEU A 187 -19.28 12.40 8.36
N ASP A 188 -18.63 12.82 9.43
CA ASP A 188 -18.58 14.19 9.90
C ASP A 188 -17.75 15.11 9.00
N GLU A 189 -18.12 16.39 8.94
CA GLU A 189 -17.45 17.41 8.13
C GLU A 189 -16.03 17.73 8.62
N VAL A 190 -15.76 17.64 9.93
CA VAL A 190 -14.40 17.83 10.48
C VAL A 190 -13.43 16.80 9.85
N TYR A 191 -13.86 15.53 9.79
CA TYR A 191 -13.07 14.49 9.18
C TYR A 191 -12.94 14.65 7.66
N LYS A 192 -14.05 14.96 6.98
CA LYS A 192 -14.03 15.18 5.53
C LYS A 192 -13.14 16.35 5.15
N ASN A 193 -13.17 17.43 5.92
CA ASN A 193 -12.32 18.60 5.66
C ASN A 193 -10.86 18.30 5.92
N PHE A 194 -10.52 17.52 6.96
CA PHE A 194 -9.14 17.16 7.26
C PHE A 194 -8.44 16.40 6.13
N LEU A 195 -9.14 15.49 5.46
CA LEU A 195 -8.60 14.71 4.35
C LEU A 195 -8.91 15.30 2.98
N GLY A 196 -10.12 15.89 2.84
CA GLY A 196 -10.70 16.24 1.56
C GLY A 196 -10.51 17.69 1.14
N THR A 197 -10.01 18.58 2.02
CA THR A 197 -9.76 19.98 1.64
C THR A 197 -8.90 20.03 0.38
N THR A 198 -9.40 20.74 -0.62
CA THR A 198 -8.73 20.87 -1.92
C THR A 198 -7.54 21.80 -1.80
N MET A 199 -6.34 21.30 -2.07
CA MET A 199 -5.11 22.10 -2.12
C MET A 199 -5.04 22.95 -3.40
N PHE A 200 -5.26 22.30 -4.53
CA PHE A 200 -5.33 22.91 -5.86
C PHE A 200 -6.13 22.01 -6.81
N LYS A 201 -6.46 22.52 -7.98
CA LYS A 201 -7.14 21.72 -9.01
C LYS A 201 -6.16 21.39 -10.14
N MET A 202 -6.15 20.12 -10.55
CA MET A 202 -5.43 19.67 -11.74
C MET A 202 -6.45 19.40 -12.86
N GLY A 203 -6.57 20.34 -13.78
CA GLY A 203 -7.69 20.37 -14.73
C GLY A 203 -9.02 20.52 -14.00
N THR A 204 -9.90 19.53 -14.11
CA THR A 204 -11.21 19.48 -13.43
C THR A 204 -11.17 18.78 -12.08
N THR A 205 -10.09 18.07 -11.75
CA THR A 205 -9.99 17.22 -10.55
C THR A 205 -9.42 18.02 -9.38
N PRO A 206 -10.14 18.10 -8.24
CA PRO A 206 -9.59 18.65 -7.01
C PRO A 206 -8.57 17.66 -6.43
N ILE A 207 -7.40 18.17 -6.02
CA ILE A 207 -6.37 17.39 -5.33
C ILE A 207 -6.56 17.58 -3.83
N PRO A 208 -7.04 16.54 -3.12
CA PRO A 208 -7.33 16.60 -1.69
C PRO A 208 -6.06 16.56 -0.85
N LEU A 209 -6.18 17.04 0.39
CA LEU A 209 -5.06 17.18 1.32
C LEU A 209 -4.39 15.84 1.68
N TYR A 210 -5.13 14.73 1.67
CA TYR A 210 -4.54 13.42 1.95
C TYR A 210 -3.46 13.00 0.93
N VAL A 211 -3.41 13.60 -0.26
CA VAL A 211 -2.32 13.39 -1.22
C VAL A 211 -0.99 13.92 -0.65
N LEU A 212 -1.03 15.08 0.00
CA LEU A 212 0.13 15.62 0.70
C LEU A 212 0.57 14.70 1.86
N TYR A 213 -0.39 14.21 2.64
CA TYR A 213 -0.08 13.28 3.74
C TYR A 213 0.55 11.98 3.23
N ALA A 214 0.06 11.43 2.12
CA ALA A 214 0.66 10.26 1.48
C ALA A 214 2.10 10.55 0.99
N ALA A 215 2.35 11.75 0.44
CA ALA A 215 3.70 12.16 0.04
C ALA A 215 4.65 12.28 1.24
N ILE A 216 4.20 12.89 2.34
CA ILE A 216 4.97 12.99 3.60
C ILE A 216 5.28 11.59 4.14
N LEU A 217 4.28 10.70 4.18
CA LEU A 217 4.44 9.33 4.64
C LEU A 217 5.43 8.55 3.76
N THR A 218 5.37 8.75 2.44
CA THR A 218 6.32 8.15 1.50
C THR A 218 7.75 8.64 1.74
N ALA A 219 7.92 9.93 1.99
CA ALA A 219 9.22 10.50 2.34
C ALA A 219 9.75 9.95 3.67
N LEU A 220 8.88 9.78 4.67
CA LEU A 220 9.22 9.15 5.94
C LEU A 220 9.65 7.69 5.74
N MET A 221 8.91 6.90 4.96
CA MET A 221 9.27 5.52 4.65
C MET A 221 10.58 5.44 3.87
N TRP A 222 10.81 6.36 2.92
CA TRP A 222 12.10 6.46 2.24
C TRP A 222 13.25 6.72 3.23
N PHE A 223 13.06 7.62 4.20
CA PHE A 223 14.04 7.90 5.23
C PHE A 223 14.29 6.66 6.11
N ILE A 224 13.23 6.01 6.59
CA ILE A 224 13.31 4.79 7.42
C ILE A 224 14.10 3.70 6.69
N TRP A 225 13.80 3.43 5.43
CA TRP A 225 14.43 2.35 4.67
C TRP A 225 15.90 2.63 4.34
N ASN A 226 16.24 3.88 3.96
CA ASN A 226 17.54 4.19 3.40
C ASN A 226 18.52 4.83 4.40
N LYS A 227 18.02 5.42 5.49
CA LYS A 227 18.83 6.25 6.40
C LYS A 227 18.92 5.70 7.82
N THR A 228 18.13 4.68 8.18
CA THR A 228 18.12 4.11 9.53
C THR A 228 18.80 2.74 9.58
N THR A 229 19.26 2.35 10.78
CA THR A 229 19.76 0.99 11.06
C THR A 229 18.67 -0.05 10.90
N PHE A 230 17.41 0.30 11.19
CA PHE A 230 16.26 -0.57 11.00
C PHE A 230 16.10 -0.98 9.52
N GLY A 231 16.15 -0.03 8.58
CA GLY A 231 16.07 -0.32 7.15
C GLY A 231 17.23 -1.21 6.68
N LYS A 232 18.47 -0.92 7.13
CA LYS A 232 19.63 -1.77 6.82
C LYS A 232 19.46 -3.20 7.32
N ASN A 233 18.97 -3.35 8.56
CA ASN A 233 18.71 -4.66 9.17
C ASN A 233 17.61 -5.42 8.40
N MET A 234 16.53 -4.74 7.99
CA MET A 234 15.47 -5.32 7.18
C MET A 234 16.01 -5.90 5.87
N PHE A 235 16.83 -5.16 5.13
CA PHE A 235 17.45 -5.65 3.90
C PHE A 235 18.44 -6.79 4.16
N ALA A 236 19.24 -6.73 5.24
CA ALA A 236 20.16 -7.79 5.61
C ALA A 236 19.44 -9.10 5.95
N VAL A 237 18.39 -9.02 6.78
CA VAL A 237 17.55 -10.19 7.15
C VAL A 237 16.87 -10.77 5.92
N GLY A 238 16.31 -9.91 5.05
CA GLY A 238 15.66 -10.35 3.82
C GLY A 238 16.61 -10.97 2.78
N SER A 239 17.88 -10.57 2.78
CA SER A 239 18.88 -11.16 1.88
C SER A 239 19.37 -12.52 2.37
N ASN A 240 19.67 -12.65 3.66
CA ASN A 240 20.05 -13.90 4.33
C ASN A 240 19.92 -13.72 5.85
N GLY A 241 18.87 -14.28 6.44
CA GLY A 241 18.59 -14.18 7.86
C GLY A 241 19.66 -14.80 8.75
N GLU A 242 20.26 -15.93 8.34
CA GLU A 242 21.33 -16.59 9.11
C GLU A 242 22.63 -15.77 9.11
N ALA A 243 23.02 -15.25 7.95
CA ALA A 243 24.18 -14.37 7.85
C ALA A 243 23.97 -13.06 8.65
N ALA A 244 22.76 -12.49 8.60
CA ALA A 244 22.40 -11.32 9.38
C ALA A 244 22.50 -11.58 10.88
N LYS A 245 22.04 -12.75 11.35
CA LYS A 245 22.12 -13.18 12.76
C LYS A 245 23.59 -13.31 13.23
N VAL A 246 24.45 -13.94 12.43
CA VAL A 246 25.89 -14.06 12.73
C VAL A 246 26.56 -12.68 12.78
N SER A 247 26.07 -11.74 11.96
CA SER A 247 26.55 -10.35 11.96
C SER A 247 25.98 -9.49 13.11
N GLY A 248 25.27 -10.11 14.09
CA GLY A 248 24.74 -9.40 15.27
C GLY A 248 23.38 -8.73 15.07
N VAL A 249 22.71 -8.93 13.93
CA VAL A 249 21.36 -8.39 13.70
C VAL A 249 20.33 -9.23 14.46
N ASN A 250 19.49 -8.58 15.25
CA ASN A 250 18.37 -9.24 15.90
C ASN A 250 17.25 -9.52 14.89
N VAL A 251 17.25 -10.72 14.30
CA VAL A 251 16.29 -11.14 13.29
C VAL A 251 14.86 -11.12 13.82
N PHE A 252 14.64 -11.61 15.07
CA PHE A 252 13.32 -11.61 15.70
C PHE A 252 12.74 -10.21 15.79
N LEU A 253 13.49 -9.29 16.37
CA LEU A 253 13.03 -7.89 16.54
C LEU A 253 12.82 -7.19 15.20
N THR A 254 13.73 -7.40 14.24
CA THR A 254 13.62 -6.82 12.90
C THR A 254 12.35 -7.29 12.19
N THR A 255 12.08 -8.59 12.19
CA THR A 255 10.87 -9.16 11.57
C THR A 255 9.61 -8.64 12.24
N MET A 256 9.57 -8.64 13.57
CA MET A 256 8.43 -8.13 14.34
C MET A 256 8.16 -6.65 14.01
N LEU A 257 9.20 -5.81 14.02
CA LEU A 257 9.05 -4.38 13.75
C LEU A 257 8.61 -4.08 12.30
N VAL A 258 9.05 -4.87 11.32
CA VAL A 258 8.62 -4.69 9.92
C VAL A 258 7.12 -4.95 9.80
N HIS A 259 6.61 -6.04 10.37
CA HIS A 259 5.17 -6.33 10.36
C HIS A 259 4.37 -5.29 11.17
N THR A 260 4.91 -4.82 12.29
CA THR A 260 4.30 -3.74 13.09
C THR A 260 4.16 -2.45 12.30
N LEU A 261 5.24 -2.05 11.60
CA LEU A 261 5.22 -0.87 10.74
C LEU A 261 4.24 -1.05 9.57
N ALA A 262 4.21 -2.24 8.97
CA ALA A 262 3.25 -2.57 7.92
C ALA A 262 1.81 -2.44 8.43
N GLY A 263 1.50 -3.00 9.58
CA GLY A 263 0.19 -2.89 10.22
C GLY A 263 -0.20 -1.44 10.53
N ALA A 264 0.73 -0.62 11.02
CA ALA A 264 0.50 0.81 11.23
C ALA A 264 0.13 1.53 9.91
N MET A 265 0.80 1.17 8.80
CA MET A 265 0.47 1.70 7.47
C MET A 265 -0.93 1.27 7.01
N TYR A 266 -1.36 0.03 7.33
CA TYR A 266 -2.72 -0.44 7.03
C TYR A 266 -3.76 0.32 7.84
N GLY A 267 -3.47 0.61 9.12
CA GLY A 267 -4.32 1.44 9.97
C GLY A 267 -4.54 2.83 9.39
N TYR A 268 -3.46 3.49 8.97
CA TYR A 268 -3.54 4.78 8.29
C TYR A 268 -4.27 4.68 6.93
N ALA A 269 -4.01 3.62 6.14
CA ALA A 269 -4.69 3.40 4.87
C ALA A 269 -6.21 3.25 5.08
N GLY A 270 -6.65 2.56 6.14
CA GLY A 270 -8.05 2.45 6.51
C GLY A 270 -8.68 3.77 6.91
N PHE A 271 -7.94 4.63 7.62
CA PHE A 271 -8.39 5.99 7.92
C PHE A 271 -8.65 6.80 6.63
N VAL A 272 -7.79 6.72 5.64
CA VAL A 272 -7.99 7.38 4.34
C VAL A 272 -9.11 6.72 3.53
N GLU A 273 -9.19 5.39 3.56
CA GLU A 273 -10.21 4.62 2.82
C GLU A 273 -11.63 4.90 3.32
N GLY A 274 -11.81 5.09 4.62
CA GLY A 274 -13.09 5.51 5.19
C GLY A 274 -13.59 6.82 4.58
N PHE A 275 -12.72 7.81 4.40
CA PHE A 275 -13.03 9.06 3.72
C PHE A 275 -13.35 8.84 2.23
N ARG A 276 -12.48 8.10 1.54
CA ARG A 276 -12.56 7.90 0.09
C ARG A 276 -13.83 7.15 -0.33
N SER A 277 -14.24 6.17 0.45
CA SER A 277 -15.44 5.38 0.20
C SER A 277 -16.73 6.16 0.48
N GLY A 278 -16.68 7.10 1.42
CA GLY A 278 -17.86 7.85 1.88
C GLY A 278 -18.90 7.01 2.61
N SER A 279 -18.93 5.71 2.33
CA SER A 279 -19.76 4.69 2.98
C SER A 279 -18.98 3.38 3.04
N ILE A 280 -18.70 2.89 4.23
CA ILE A 280 -17.88 1.71 4.49
C ILE A 280 -18.78 0.49 4.62
N ALA A 281 -18.53 -0.54 3.83
CA ALA A 281 -19.23 -1.82 3.90
C ALA A 281 -18.33 -2.91 4.51
N ALA A 282 -18.89 -4.01 4.97
CA ALA A 282 -18.14 -5.16 5.51
C ALA A 282 -17.16 -5.77 4.48
N GLY A 283 -17.41 -5.55 3.17
CA GLY A 283 -16.55 -5.95 2.08
C GLY A 283 -15.38 -4.99 1.79
N THR A 284 -15.34 -3.80 2.42
CA THR A 284 -14.26 -2.83 2.19
C THR A 284 -12.89 -3.46 2.50
N GLY A 285 -11.92 -3.20 1.65
CA GLY A 285 -10.57 -3.76 1.79
C GLY A 285 -10.40 -5.18 1.23
N ALA A 286 -11.44 -5.82 0.69
CA ALA A 286 -11.31 -7.15 0.10
C ALA A 286 -10.39 -7.13 -1.12
N ASN A 287 -9.42 -8.05 -1.15
CA ASN A 287 -8.42 -8.23 -2.22
C ASN A 287 -7.45 -7.03 -2.43
N TYR A 288 -7.48 -6.01 -1.55
CA TYR A 288 -6.55 -4.88 -1.65
C TYR A 288 -5.10 -5.33 -1.48
N GLU A 289 -4.85 -6.37 -0.68
CA GLU A 289 -3.53 -6.99 -0.52
C GLU A 289 -2.97 -7.50 -1.85
N CYS A 290 -3.79 -8.11 -2.70
CA CYS A 290 -3.36 -8.62 -4.00
C CYS A 290 -2.89 -7.48 -4.91
N ASP A 291 -3.65 -6.39 -4.97
CA ASP A 291 -3.29 -5.19 -5.75
C ASP A 291 -1.98 -4.58 -5.24
N ALA A 292 -1.82 -4.46 -3.91
CA ALA A 292 -0.63 -3.88 -3.33
C ALA A 292 0.61 -4.75 -3.52
N ILE A 293 0.48 -6.08 -3.41
CA ILE A 293 1.56 -7.03 -3.72
C ILE A 293 1.96 -6.89 -5.19
N ALA A 294 0.98 -6.90 -6.12
CA ALA A 294 1.23 -6.73 -7.55
C ALA A 294 1.96 -5.40 -7.84
N ALA A 295 1.52 -4.29 -7.23
CA ALA A 295 2.18 -3.00 -7.35
C ALA A 295 3.65 -3.04 -6.87
N CYS A 296 3.92 -3.68 -5.72
CA CYS A 296 5.27 -3.81 -5.19
C CYS A 296 6.18 -4.60 -6.13
N VAL A 297 5.68 -5.69 -6.72
CA VAL A 297 6.44 -6.55 -7.63
C VAL A 297 6.72 -5.83 -8.95
N ILE A 298 5.71 -5.19 -9.56
CA ILE A 298 5.88 -4.33 -10.74
C ILE A 298 6.89 -3.22 -10.44
N GLY A 299 6.86 -2.68 -9.22
CA GLY A 299 7.82 -1.69 -8.72
C GLY A 299 9.23 -2.23 -8.43
N GLY A 300 9.48 -3.53 -8.65
CA GLY A 300 10.80 -4.15 -8.52
C GLY A 300 11.18 -4.56 -7.09
N VAL A 301 10.21 -4.74 -6.20
CA VAL A 301 10.44 -5.41 -4.91
C VAL A 301 10.50 -6.92 -5.14
N SER A 302 11.59 -7.55 -4.71
CA SER A 302 11.84 -8.97 -4.98
C SER A 302 11.19 -9.89 -3.96
N PHE A 303 10.46 -10.91 -4.42
CA PHE A 303 9.97 -12.00 -3.56
C PHE A 303 11.08 -12.89 -2.97
N VAL A 304 12.27 -12.88 -3.59
CA VAL A 304 13.43 -13.57 -3.03
C VAL A 304 13.99 -12.84 -1.81
N GLY A 305 13.52 -11.60 -1.60
CA GLY A 305 13.90 -10.76 -0.45
C GLY A 305 15.13 -9.89 -0.70
N GLY A 306 15.46 -9.09 0.30
CA GLY A 306 16.67 -8.28 0.36
C GLY A 306 16.78 -7.14 -0.65
N THR A 307 15.79 -6.93 -1.52
CA THR A 307 15.82 -5.86 -2.53
C THR A 307 14.46 -5.19 -2.70
N GLY A 308 14.51 -3.87 -2.86
CA GLY A 308 13.34 -3.02 -3.08
C GLY A 308 13.71 -1.54 -3.03
N LYS A 309 12.92 -0.70 -3.68
CA LYS A 309 13.10 0.77 -3.68
C LYS A 309 11.76 1.44 -3.50
N ILE A 310 11.67 2.43 -2.63
CA ILE A 310 10.43 3.21 -2.41
C ILE A 310 9.96 3.86 -3.71
N SER A 311 10.87 4.43 -4.53
CA SER A 311 10.50 5.00 -5.83
C SER A 311 9.91 3.97 -6.79
N GLY A 312 10.40 2.73 -6.74
CA GLY A 312 9.84 1.63 -7.52
C GLY A 312 8.41 1.30 -7.08
N ILE A 313 8.16 1.22 -5.76
CA ILE A 313 6.81 0.96 -5.22
C ILE A 313 5.83 2.06 -5.67
N VAL A 314 6.23 3.34 -5.57
CA VAL A 314 5.42 4.46 -6.05
C VAL A 314 5.07 4.29 -7.52
N LEU A 315 6.06 4.00 -8.38
CA LEU A 315 5.82 3.74 -9.80
C LEU A 315 4.92 2.52 -10.04
N GLY A 316 5.12 1.44 -9.28
CA GLY A 316 4.28 0.24 -9.37
C GLY A 316 2.81 0.51 -9.05
N VAL A 317 2.54 1.33 -8.01
CA VAL A 317 1.17 1.75 -7.69
C VAL A 317 0.59 2.64 -8.81
N PHE A 318 1.40 3.53 -9.40
CA PHE A 318 0.97 4.32 -10.57
C PHE A 318 0.62 3.46 -11.79
N VAL A 319 1.36 2.40 -12.01
CA VAL A 319 1.12 1.48 -13.16
C VAL A 319 -0.14 0.65 -12.95
N LEU A 320 -0.45 0.33 -11.70
CA LEU A 320 -1.59 -0.54 -11.38
C LEU A 320 -2.93 0.23 -11.33
N ARG A 321 -2.90 1.55 -11.08
CA ARG A 321 -4.10 2.40 -10.95
C ARG A 321 -4.39 3.19 -12.20
#